data_dcbfbed4d9b5b2139f3b82e413b45a00
#
_entry.id   dcbfbed4d9b5b2139f3b82e413b45a00
#
_cell.length_a   1.000
_cell.length_b   1.000
_cell.length_c   1.000
_cell.angle_alpha   90.00
_cell.angle_beta   90.00
_cell.angle_gamma   90.00
#
_symmetry.space_group_name_H-M   'P 1'
#
loop_
_entity.id
_entity.type
_entity.pdbx_description
1 polymer ?
#
loop_
_entity_poly.entity_id
_entity_poly.type
_entity_poly.pdbx_seq_one_letter_code
_entity_poly.pdbx_strand_id
1 'polypeptide(L)'
;MISWAITACNEHVELRRLITQIESIKKEDDEIVIQLDTNFTPEVKEIAFEYNPWITPLNGDFAAFKNTLKDHCTKDNIVFLDADELLSDSLALTIHQLLELNPHYDCFALPRINTVEGIETRPDLIQQWGWNINEKGWINFPDHQLRICKNTSQIYWEGKVHEILRGYSNIGVLEGEEWALLHPKTLEKQIKQNELYSTL
;
A
#
# COMPACT_ATOMS: atom_id res chain seq x y z
N MET A 1 -15.38 -9.95 5.14
CA MET A 1 -14.20 -9.96 6.04
C MET A 1 -12.98 -9.52 5.28
N ILE A 2 -12.03 -8.85 5.96
CA ILE A 2 -10.84 -8.23 5.33
C ILE A 2 -9.57 -8.80 5.95
N SER A 3 -8.60 -9.22 5.11
CA SER A 3 -7.20 -9.34 5.50
C SER A 3 -6.50 -8.02 5.18
N TRP A 4 -6.06 -7.31 6.21
CA TRP A 4 -5.23 -6.11 6.10
C TRP A 4 -3.79 -6.55 5.92
N ALA A 5 -3.33 -6.59 4.67
CA ALA A 5 -2.05 -7.16 4.26
C ALA A 5 -0.99 -6.06 4.15
N ILE A 6 -0.02 -6.03 5.07
CA ILE A 6 0.95 -4.94 5.22
C ILE A 6 2.35 -5.43 4.92
N THR A 7 3.09 -4.69 4.08
CA THR A 7 4.52 -4.88 3.88
C THR A 7 5.31 -3.80 4.63
N ALA A 8 6.38 -4.18 5.34
CA ALA A 8 7.24 -3.24 6.06
C ALA A 8 8.69 -3.70 6.11
N CYS A 9 9.61 -2.74 6.28
CA CYS A 9 11.05 -2.97 6.42
C CYS A 9 11.68 -2.01 7.45
N ASN A 10 11.60 -0.71 7.22
CA ASN A 10 12.26 0.32 8.05
C ASN A 10 11.35 1.51 8.40
N GLU A 11 10.06 1.40 8.13
CA GLU A 11 9.04 2.44 8.26
C GLU A 11 8.32 2.35 9.63
N HIS A 12 9.04 2.30 10.75
CA HIS A 12 8.44 2.05 12.07
C HIS A 12 7.42 3.11 12.50
N VAL A 13 7.65 4.39 12.18
CA VAL A 13 6.72 5.49 12.52
C VAL A 13 5.43 5.36 11.71
N GLU A 14 5.60 5.15 10.41
CA GLU A 14 4.50 5.00 9.45
C GLU A 14 3.70 3.72 9.74
N LEU A 15 4.38 2.60 9.96
CA LEU A 15 3.75 1.32 10.33
C LEU A 15 2.89 1.45 11.58
N ARG A 16 3.38 2.13 12.62
CA ARG A 16 2.60 2.36 13.85
C ARG A 16 1.34 3.18 13.57
N ARG A 17 1.44 4.22 12.73
CA ARG A 17 0.29 5.04 12.34
C ARG A 17 -0.73 4.23 11.55
N LEU A 18 -0.27 3.44 10.57
CA LEU A 18 -1.13 2.58 9.76
C LEU A 18 -1.86 1.55 10.63
N ILE A 19 -1.14 0.84 11.49
CA ILE A 19 -1.74 -0.14 12.41
C ILE A 19 -2.76 0.53 13.32
N THR A 20 -2.45 1.71 13.88
CA THR A 20 -3.40 2.45 14.73
C THR A 20 -4.68 2.79 13.98
N GLN A 21 -4.57 3.21 12.71
CA GLN A 21 -5.74 3.47 11.87
C GLN A 21 -6.55 2.19 11.63
N ILE A 22 -5.89 1.09 11.25
CA ILE A 22 -6.57 -0.19 10.98
C ILE A 22 -7.27 -0.70 12.24
N GLU A 23 -6.61 -0.68 13.40
CA GLU A 23 -7.21 -1.12 14.67
C GLU A 23 -8.46 -0.31 15.05
N SER A 24 -8.54 0.95 14.63
CA SER A 24 -9.71 1.81 14.89
C SER A 24 -10.92 1.51 13.99
N ILE A 25 -10.72 0.81 12.86
CA ILE A 25 -11.75 0.58 11.84
C ILE A 25 -12.01 -0.90 11.54
N LYS A 26 -11.09 -1.80 11.88
CA LYS A 26 -11.25 -3.24 11.63
C LYS A 26 -12.44 -3.80 12.39
N LYS A 27 -13.13 -4.75 11.78
CA LYS A 27 -14.18 -5.55 12.44
C LYS A 27 -13.56 -6.74 13.17
N GLU A 28 -14.34 -7.35 14.07
CA GLU A 28 -13.90 -8.51 14.87
C GLU A 28 -13.39 -9.68 14.01
N ASP A 29 -14.05 -9.92 12.88
CA ASP A 29 -13.72 -11.01 11.94
C ASP A 29 -12.60 -10.66 10.95
N ASP A 30 -12.06 -9.45 10.96
CA ASP A 30 -10.94 -9.06 10.14
C ASP A 30 -9.61 -9.56 10.74
N GLU A 31 -8.56 -9.57 9.94
CA GLU A 31 -7.20 -9.91 10.41
C GLU A 31 -6.18 -8.88 9.90
N ILE A 32 -5.10 -8.73 10.65
CA ILE A 32 -3.91 -7.98 10.21
C ILE A 32 -2.81 -9.01 9.91
N VAL A 33 -2.30 -9.00 8.69
CA VAL A 33 -1.22 -9.87 8.23
C VAL A 33 -0.04 -9.00 7.84
N ILE A 34 1.07 -9.12 8.57
CA ILE A 34 2.27 -8.31 8.32
C ILE A 34 3.37 -9.21 7.74
N GLN A 35 4.00 -8.74 6.67
CA GLN A 35 5.20 -9.35 6.11
C GLN A 35 6.36 -8.38 6.16
N LEU A 36 7.47 -8.83 6.73
CA LEU A 36 8.71 -8.08 6.84
C LEU A 36 9.73 -8.60 5.84
N ASP A 37 10.46 -7.67 5.19
CA ASP A 37 11.72 -8.04 4.56
C ASP A 37 12.73 -8.47 5.62
N THR A 38 13.63 -9.39 5.30
CA THR A 38 14.68 -9.88 6.23
C THR A 38 15.60 -8.79 6.77
N ASN A 39 15.66 -7.64 6.08
CA ASN A 39 16.48 -6.48 6.48
C ASN A 39 15.71 -5.46 7.36
N PHE A 40 14.62 -5.88 7.99
CA PHE A 40 13.83 -5.00 8.85
C PHE A 40 14.63 -4.42 10.02
N THR A 41 14.27 -3.21 10.43
CA THR A 41 14.91 -2.55 11.59
C THR A 41 14.40 -3.06 12.93
N PRO A 42 15.17 -2.92 14.03
CA PRO A 42 14.72 -3.29 15.37
C PRO A 42 13.41 -2.61 15.78
N GLU A 43 13.21 -1.35 15.39
CA GLU A 43 12.03 -0.57 15.72
C GLU A 43 10.77 -1.10 15.00
N VAL A 44 10.90 -1.54 13.74
CA VAL A 44 9.81 -2.22 13.00
C VAL A 44 9.50 -3.56 13.66
N LYS A 45 10.55 -4.29 14.10
CA LYS A 45 10.37 -5.55 14.83
C LYS A 45 9.48 -5.38 16.06
N GLU A 46 9.77 -4.38 16.91
CA GLU A 46 9.01 -4.14 18.15
C GLU A 46 7.51 -3.97 17.90
N ILE A 47 7.15 -3.35 16.77
CA ILE A 47 5.75 -3.13 16.41
C ILE A 47 5.14 -4.37 15.78
N ALA A 48 5.79 -4.94 14.76
CA ALA A 48 5.23 -5.99 13.95
C ALA A 48 5.09 -7.32 14.70
N PHE A 49 5.97 -7.62 15.66
CA PHE A 49 5.95 -8.88 16.40
C PHE A 49 4.74 -9.05 17.34
N GLU A 50 4.02 -7.97 17.63
CA GLU A 50 2.71 -8.04 18.29
C GLU A 50 1.65 -8.76 17.42
N TYR A 51 1.87 -8.81 16.10
CA TYR A 51 0.99 -9.39 15.08
C TYR A 51 1.54 -10.69 14.46
N ASN A 52 2.58 -11.30 15.05
CA ASN A 52 3.21 -12.52 14.53
C ASN A 52 3.57 -12.44 13.04
N PRO A 53 4.46 -11.53 12.63
CA PRO A 53 4.72 -11.24 11.23
C PRO A 53 5.39 -12.41 10.52
N TRP A 54 5.15 -12.52 9.22
CA TRP A 54 5.92 -13.36 8.32
C TRP A 54 7.21 -12.64 7.93
N ILE A 55 8.31 -13.37 7.84
CA ILE A 55 9.62 -12.82 7.47
C ILE A 55 10.09 -13.53 6.22
N THR A 56 10.26 -12.75 5.13
CA THR A 56 10.65 -13.26 3.81
C THR A 56 11.61 -12.29 3.16
N PRO A 57 12.67 -12.74 2.49
CA PRO A 57 13.55 -11.84 1.76
C PRO A 57 12.85 -11.25 0.54
N LEU A 58 12.95 -9.93 0.37
CA LEU A 58 12.42 -9.24 -0.81
C LEU A 58 13.17 -9.65 -2.10
N ASN A 59 14.49 -9.79 -2.04
CA ASN A 59 15.36 -10.21 -3.17
C ASN A 59 15.14 -9.41 -4.46
N GLY A 60 14.66 -8.17 -4.38
CA GLY A 60 14.37 -7.32 -5.54
C GLY A 60 13.15 -7.77 -6.36
N ASP A 61 12.30 -8.64 -5.82
CA ASP A 61 11.08 -9.13 -6.47
C ASP A 61 9.85 -8.80 -5.62
N PHE A 62 9.28 -7.63 -5.86
CA PHE A 62 8.11 -7.13 -5.13
C PHE A 62 6.86 -7.97 -5.38
N ALA A 63 6.69 -8.52 -6.60
CA ALA A 63 5.54 -9.37 -6.89
C ALA A 63 5.61 -10.68 -6.12
N ALA A 64 6.76 -11.37 -6.10
CA ALA A 64 6.93 -12.57 -5.32
C ALA A 64 6.73 -12.30 -3.82
N PHE A 65 7.24 -11.18 -3.33
CA PHE A 65 7.08 -10.75 -1.95
C PHE A 65 5.59 -10.53 -1.59
N LYS A 66 4.84 -9.79 -2.41
CA LYS A 66 3.39 -9.55 -2.19
C LYS A 66 2.54 -10.82 -2.39
N ASN A 67 2.93 -11.73 -3.29
CA ASN A 67 2.25 -13.02 -3.42
C ASN A 67 2.43 -13.89 -2.17
N THR A 68 3.64 -13.91 -1.58
CA THR A 68 3.86 -14.61 -0.30
C THR A 68 2.98 -14.02 0.80
N LEU A 69 2.87 -12.70 0.90
CA LEU A 69 1.95 -12.05 1.85
C LEU A 69 0.49 -12.47 1.60
N LYS A 70 0.08 -12.48 0.33
CA LYS A 70 -1.27 -12.91 -0.07
C LYS A 70 -1.58 -14.33 0.37
N ASP A 71 -0.62 -15.25 0.24
CA ASP A 71 -0.81 -16.67 0.61
C ASP A 71 -1.06 -16.87 2.11
N HIS A 72 -0.72 -15.90 2.93
CA HIS A 72 -0.98 -15.89 4.38
C HIS A 72 -2.32 -15.23 4.76
N CYS A 73 -2.99 -14.57 3.81
CA CYS A 73 -4.30 -13.95 4.02
C CYS A 73 -5.42 -15.01 4.00
N THR A 74 -6.32 -14.97 4.99
CA THR A 74 -7.38 -15.98 5.15
C THR A 74 -8.79 -15.45 4.88
N LYS A 75 -8.98 -14.13 4.78
CA LYS A 75 -10.31 -13.53 4.60
C LYS A 75 -10.69 -13.41 3.13
N ASP A 76 -11.97 -13.13 2.86
CA ASP A 76 -12.55 -13.09 1.51
C ASP A 76 -11.96 -11.98 0.64
N ASN A 77 -11.59 -10.86 1.27
CA ASN A 77 -11.02 -9.69 0.61
C ASN A 77 -9.67 -9.36 1.24
N ILE A 78 -8.74 -8.90 0.41
CA ILE A 78 -7.42 -8.44 0.85
C ILE A 78 -7.30 -6.96 0.53
N VAL A 79 -6.84 -6.19 1.51
CA VAL A 79 -6.42 -4.80 1.36
C VAL A 79 -4.91 -4.75 1.53
N PHE A 80 -4.18 -4.55 0.42
CA PHE A 80 -2.72 -4.42 0.44
C PHE A 80 -2.33 -2.99 0.76
N LEU A 81 -1.45 -2.83 1.74
CA LEU A 81 -0.92 -1.53 2.15
C LEU A 81 0.58 -1.62 2.34
N ASP A 82 1.31 -0.67 1.77
CA ASP A 82 2.68 -0.45 2.14
C ASP A 82 2.71 0.33 3.47
N ALA A 83 3.68 0.08 4.34
CA ALA A 83 3.68 0.63 5.71
C ALA A 83 3.59 2.17 5.76
N ASP A 84 4.00 2.85 4.68
CA ASP A 84 3.96 4.30 4.54
C ASP A 84 2.69 4.84 3.84
N GLU A 85 1.67 3.99 3.66
CA GLU A 85 0.35 4.37 3.14
C GLU A 85 -0.68 4.45 4.28
N LEU A 86 -1.64 5.35 4.16
CA LEU A 86 -2.82 5.47 5.03
C LEU A 86 -4.07 5.58 4.17
N LEU A 87 -5.20 5.12 4.68
CA LEU A 87 -6.48 5.38 4.04
C LEU A 87 -6.92 6.82 4.34
N SER A 88 -7.58 7.47 3.38
CA SER A 88 -8.34 8.69 3.70
C SER A 88 -9.42 8.38 4.75
N ASP A 89 -9.84 9.38 5.52
CA ASP A 89 -10.85 9.18 6.56
C ASP A 89 -12.16 8.61 6.00
N SER A 90 -12.59 9.07 4.83
CA SER A 90 -13.78 8.55 4.17
C SER A 90 -13.65 7.09 3.76
N LEU A 91 -12.52 6.72 3.13
CA LEU A 91 -12.26 5.32 2.75
C LEU A 91 -12.18 4.43 3.99
N ALA A 92 -11.48 4.86 5.03
CA ALA A 92 -11.34 4.14 6.29
C ALA A 92 -12.71 3.81 6.91
N LEU A 93 -13.62 4.78 6.94
CA LEU A 93 -14.96 4.61 7.52
C LEU A 93 -15.90 3.76 6.65
N THR A 94 -15.68 3.70 5.34
CA THR A 94 -16.66 3.13 4.40
C THR A 94 -16.17 1.87 3.67
N ILE A 95 -14.94 1.45 3.84
CA ILE A 95 -14.33 0.34 3.08
C ILE A 95 -15.11 -0.99 3.21
N HIS A 96 -15.62 -1.32 4.39
CA HIS A 96 -16.45 -2.52 4.57
C HIS A 96 -17.76 -2.42 3.79
N GLN A 97 -18.41 -1.25 3.83
CA GLN A 97 -19.63 -0.99 3.06
C GLN A 97 -19.36 -1.00 1.56
N LEU A 98 -18.24 -0.45 1.11
CA LEU A 98 -17.81 -0.51 -0.29
C LEU A 98 -17.77 -1.95 -0.78
N LEU A 99 -17.12 -2.85 -0.05
CA LEU A 99 -16.99 -4.26 -0.40
C LEU A 99 -18.33 -5.00 -0.35
N GLU A 100 -19.16 -4.73 0.66
CA GLU A 100 -20.47 -5.37 0.85
C GLU A 100 -21.46 -5.00 -0.28
N LEU A 101 -21.47 -3.73 -0.69
CA LEU A 101 -22.39 -3.23 -1.73
C LEU A 101 -21.91 -3.56 -3.15
N ASN A 102 -20.67 -3.96 -3.33
CA ASN A 102 -20.05 -4.17 -4.63
C ASN A 102 -19.42 -5.56 -4.80
N PRO A 103 -20.13 -6.66 -4.48
CA PRO A 103 -19.56 -8.02 -4.49
C PRO A 103 -19.20 -8.53 -5.88
N HIS A 104 -19.64 -7.86 -6.94
CA HIS A 104 -19.38 -8.22 -8.33
C HIS A 104 -17.99 -7.80 -8.82
N TYR A 105 -17.33 -6.83 -8.17
CA TYR A 105 -15.95 -6.48 -8.49
C TYR A 105 -14.95 -7.47 -7.86
N ASP A 106 -13.92 -7.80 -8.62
CA ASP A 106 -12.82 -8.65 -8.15
C ASP A 106 -11.72 -7.83 -7.50
N CYS A 107 -11.54 -6.60 -7.97
CA CYS A 107 -10.53 -5.66 -7.48
C CYS A 107 -11.05 -4.23 -7.48
N PHE A 108 -10.40 -3.37 -6.68
CA PHE A 108 -10.60 -1.92 -6.73
C PHE A 108 -9.25 -1.22 -6.92
N ALA A 109 -9.25 -0.26 -7.85
CA ALA A 109 -8.19 0.71 -8.00
C ALA A 109 -8.54 1.97 -7.21
N LEU A 110 -7.66 2.35 -6.31
CA LEU A 110 -7.79 3.52 -5.44
C LEU A 110 -6.89 4.64 -5.96
N PRO A 111 -7.33 5.90 -5.98
CA PRO A 111 -6.43 7.01 -6.21
C PRO A 111 -5.42 7.10 -5.07
N ARG A 112 -4.19 7.56 -5.37
CA ARG A 112 -3.16 7.78 -4.36
C ARG A 112 -2.69 9.22 -4.37
N ILE A 113 -2.71 9.84 -3.20
CA ILE A 113 -2.22 11.18 -2.96
C ILE A 113 -0.77 11.07 -2.51
N ASN A 114 0.16 11.25 -3.45
CA ASN A 114 1.58 11.30 -3.17
C ASN A 114 1.98 12.74 -2.82
N THR A 115 2.62 12.91 -1.68
CA THR A 115 3.22 14.19 -1.27
C THR A 115 4.66 13.97 -0.82
N VAL A 116 5.54 14.91 -1.18
CA VAL A 116 6.95 14.87 -0.75
C VAL A 116 7.28 16.21 -0.12
N GLU A 117 7.50 16.20 1.19
CA GLU A 117 7.84 17.41 1.95
C GLU A 117 9.16 18.01 1.45
N GLY A 118 9.15 19.29 1.14
CA GLY A 118 10.32 20.05 0.66
C GLY A 118 10.58 19.96 -0.85
N ILE A 119 9.76 19.22 -1.61
CA ILE A 119 9.96 19.08 -3.07
C ILE A 119 9.79 20.40 -3.82
N GLU A 120 8.99 21.32 -3.31
CA GLU A 120 8.77 22.66 -3.87
C GLU A 120 10.05 23.50 -3.95
N THR A 121 11.06 23.18 -3.15
CA THR A 121 12.38 23.81 -3.15
C THR A 121 13.33 23.22 -4.18
N ARG A 122 12.92 22.13 -4.86
CA ARG A 122 13.77 21.35 -5.79
C ARG A 122 13.12 21.18 -7.17
N PRO A 123 12.91 22.29 -7.92
CA PRO A 123 12.35 22.22 -9.26
C PRO A 123 13.20 21.39 -10.24
N ASP A 124 14.50 21.28 -9.98
CA ASP A 124 15.40 20.41 -10.71
C ASP A 124 15.01 18.94 -10.62
N LEU A 125 14.65 18.45 -9.43
CA LEU A 125 14.21 17.07 -9.24
C LEU A 125 12.81 16.83 -9.80
N ILE A 126 11.90 17.78 -9.69
CA ILE A 126 10.56 17.69 -10.28
C ILE A 126 10.67 17.46 -11.79
N GLN A 127 11.54 18.25 -12.46
CA GLN A 127 11.79 18.11 -13.89
C GLN A 127 12.49 16.79 -14.22
N GLN A 128 13.52 16.41 -13.46
CA GLN A 128 14.29 15.18 -13.67
C GLN A 128 13.41 13.93 -13.56
N TRP A 129 12.48 13.91 -12.59
CA TRP A 129 11.59 12.78 -12.37
C TRP A 129 10.30 12.83 -13.21
N GLY A 130 10.09 13.90 -13.98
CA GLY A 130 8.92 14.07 -14.84
C GLY A 130 7.61 14.19 -14.08
N TRP A 131 7.65 14.75 -12.86
CA TRP A 131 6.48 14.84 -12.00
C TRP A 131 5.56 15.99 -12.41
N ASN A 132 4.26 15.71 -12.39
CA ASN A 132 3.21 16.71 -12.47
C ASN A 132 2.66 16.95 -11.05
N ILE A 133 2.78 18.17 -10.54
CA ILE A 133 2.30 18.55 -9.21
C ILE A 133 1.11 19.50 -9.39
N ASN A 134 -0.03 19.14 -8.86
CA ASN A 134 -1.24 19.95 -8.93
C ASN A 134 -1.24 21.09 -7.89
N GLU A 135 -2.28 21.93 -7.92
CA GLU A 135 -2.46 23.07 -7.01
C GLU A 135 -2.51 22.71 -5.52
N LYS A 136 -2.86 21.43 -5.19
CA LYS A 136 -2.88 20.90 -3.83
C LYS A 136 -1.52 20.33 -3.40
N GLY A 137 -0.50 20.38 -4.26
CA GLY A 137 0.82 19.80 -4.00
C GLY A 137 0.89 18.28 -4.19
N TRP A 138 -0.12 17.67 -4.85
CA TRP A 138 -0.15 16.23 -5.08
C TRP A 138 0.57 15.85 -6.35
N ILE A 139 1.40 14.83 -6.27
CA ILE A 139 2.26 14.36 -7.35
C ILE A 139 1.51 13.31 -8.17
N ASN A 140 1.41 13.55 -9.49
CA ASN A 140 0.83 12.65 -10.49
C ASN A 140 -0.61 12.15 -10.15
N PHE A 141 -1.35 12.87 -9.30
CA PHE A 141 -2.73 12.47 -8.96
C PHE A 141 -3.59 12.35 -10.22
N PRO A 142 -4.43 11.28 -10.34
CA PRO A 142 -4.87 10.36 -9.29
C PRO A 142 -4.01 9.10 -9.05
N ASP A 143 -2.92 8.83 -9.74
CA ASP A 143 -1.98 7.71 -9.52
C ASP A 143 -2.69 6.44 -8.98
N HIS A 144 -3.62 5.88 -9.75
CA HIS A 144 -4.44 4.75 -9.32
C HIS A 144 -3.63 3.50 -8.97
N GLN A 145 -3.88 2.93 -7.80
CA GLN A 145 -3.25 1.72 -7.29
C GLN A 145 -4.27 0.61 -7.06
N LEU A 146 -4.01 -0.58 -7.59
CA LEU A 146 -4.78 -1.78 -7.25
C LEU A 146 -4.39 -2.23 -5.84
N ARG A 147 -5.21 -1.92 -4.85
CA ARG A 147 -4.91 -2.21 -3.44
C ARG A 147 -5.92 -3.13 -2.78
N ILE A 148 -7.10 -3.29 -3.37
CA ILE A 148 -8.15 -4.17 -2.85
C ILE A 148 -8.42 -5.26 -3.85
N CYS A 149 -8.47 -6.52 -3.42
CA CYS A 149 -8.91 -7.61 -4.26
C CYS A 149 -9.60 -8.72 -3.47
N LYS A 150 -10.37 -9.56 -4.18
CA LYS A 150 -10.84 -10.85 -3.65
C LYS A 150 -9.67 -11.78 -3.40
N ASN A 151 -9.74 -12.54 -2.33
CA ASN A 151 -8.75 -13.56 -2.02
C ASN A 151 -9.03 -14.85 -2.79
N THR A 152 -8.60 -14.91 -4.03
CA THR A 152 -8.70 -16.09 -4.90
C THR A 152 -7.34 -16.47 -5.47
N SER A 153 -7.14 -17.74 -5.78
CA SER A 153 -5.88 -18.22 -6.37
C SER A 153 -5.62 -17.71 -7.79
N GLN A 154 -6.64 -17.17 -8.45
CA GLN A 154 -6.51 -16.61 -9.81
C GLN A 154 -5.89 -15.22 -9.80
N ILE A 155 -6.06 -14.46 -8.71
CA ILE A 155 -5.54 -13.10 -8.57
C ILE A 155 -4.15 -13.17 -7.95
N TYR A 156 -3.15 -12.57 -8.61
CA TYR A 156 -1.75 -12.60 -8.21
C TYR A 156 -1.00 -11.36 -8.68
N TRP A 157 0.11 -11.06 -8.02
CA TRP A 157 1.02 -10.00 -8.40
C TRP A 157 2.03 -10.48 -9.44
N GLU A 158 2.34 -9.65 -10.44
CA GLU A 158 3.28 -9.90 -11.51
C GLU A 158 4.22 -8.71 -11.74
N GLY A 159 5.50 -8.97 -12.05
CA GLY A 159 6.52 -7.96 -12.27
C GLY A 159 7.42 -7.75 -11.06
N LYS A 160 8.75 -7.78 -11.27
CA LYS A 160 9.71 -7.64 -10.15
C LYS A 160 9.66 -6.24 -9.53
N VAL A 161 9.63 -5.21 -10.37
CA VAL A 161 9.51 -3.80 -9.98
C VAL A 161 8.31 -3.23 -10.73
N HIS A 162 7.57 -2.30 -10.11
CA HIS A 162 6.28 -1.81 -10.62
C HIS A 162 5.27 -2.94 -10.82
N GLU A 163 5.21 -3.81 -9.83
CA GLU A 163 4.33 -4.96 -9.82
C GLU A 163 2.86 -4.58 -10.00
N ILE A 164 2.15 -5.37 -10.77
CA ILE A 164 0.73 -5.17 -11.10
C ILE A 164 -0.08 -6.40 -10.73
N LEU A 165 -1.30 -6.17 -10.27
CA LEU A 165 -2.24 -7.25 -9.98
C LEU A 165 -2.83 -7.82 -11.28
N ARG A 166 -2.93 -9.14 -11.37
CA ARG A 166 -3.43 -9.90 -12.52
C ARG A 166 -4.52 -10.89 -12.12
N GLY A 167 -5.17 -11.48 -13.11
CA GLY A 167 -6.11 -12.58 -12.93
C GLY A 167 -7.52 -12.18 -12.49
N TYR A 168 -7.80 -10.89 -12.39
CA TYR A 168 -9.15 -10.36 -12.15
C TYR A 168 -9.92 -10.17 -13.47
N SER A 169 -11.24 -10.18 -13.38
CA SER A 169 -12.15 -9.94 -14.53
C SER A 169 -12.87 -8.59 -14.43
N ASN A 170 -13.28 -8.22 -13.22
CA ASN A 170 -14.04 -6.99 -12.97
C ASN A 170 -13.29 -6.08 -12.00
N ILE A 171 -13.10 -4.83 -12.42
CA ILE A 171 -12.43 -3.80 -11.63
C ILE A 171 -13.36 -2.63 -11.35
N GLY A 172 -13.45 -2.21 -10.08
CA GLY A 172 -14.00 -0.93 -9.70
C GLY A 172 -12.87 0.11 -9.65
N VAL A 173 -13.05 1.23 -10.33
CA VAL A 173 -12.12 2.37 -10.24
C VAL A 173 -12.78 3.44 -9.40
N LEU A 174 -12.16 3.76 -8.26
CA LEU A 174 -12.64 4.82 -7.38
C LEU A 174 -11.95 6.12 -7.76
N GLU A 175 -12.69 7.19 -7.77
CA GLU A 175 -12.19 8.53 -8.11
C GLU A 175 -12.48 9.49 -6.96
N GLY A 176 -11.68 10.55 -6.89
CA GLY A 176 -11.81 11.56 -5.84
C GLY A 176 -10.92 11.29 -4.62
N GLU A 177 -10.62 12.36 -3.92
CA GLU A 177 -9.73 12.33 -2.77
C GLU A 177 -10.29 11.58 -1.57
N GLU A 178 -11.61 11.48 -1.48
CA GLU A 178 -12.32 10.75 -0.42
C GLU A 178 -12.04 9.24 -0.44
N TRP A 179 -11.62 8.71 -1.58
CA TRP A 179 -11.27 7.29 -1.76
C TRP A 179 -9.76 7.04 -1.79
N ALA A 180 -8.97 8.07 -1.51
CA ALA A 180 -7.54 8.00 -1.74
C ALA A 180 -6.78 7.25 -0.65
N LEU A 181 -5.66 6.67 -1.07
CA LEU A 181 -4.54 6.35 -0.20
C LEU A 181 -3.67 7.61 -0.02
N LEU A 182 -3.27 7.89 1.18
CA LEU A 182 -2.35 8.97 1.53
C LEU A 182 -0.94 8.39 1.61
N HIS A 183 -0.01 8.95 0.86
CA HIS A 183 1.37 8.47 0.76
C HIS A 183 2.36 9.63 0.93
N PRO A 184 2.50 10.15 2.17
CA PRO A 184 3.42 11.24 2.46
C PRO A 184 4.84 10.73 2.61
N LYS A 185 5.80 11.41 1.98
CA LYS A 185 7.23 11.13 2.11
C LYS A 185 8.03 12.38 2.43
N THR A 186 9.20 12.18 3.00
CA THR A 186 10.23 13.21 3.03
C THR A 186 11.06 13.16 1.75
N LEU A 187 11.64 14.29 1.37
CA LEU A 187 12.51 14.36 0.18
C LEU A 187 13.69 13.37 0.28
N GLU A 188 14.26 13.20 1.47
CA GLU A 188 15.36 12.27 1.68
C GLU A 188 14.97 10.81 1.40
N LYS A 189 13.80 10.37 1.91
CA LYS A 189 13.28 9.01 1.64
C LYS A 189 13.04 8.82 0.15
N GLN A 190 12.47 9.82 -0.53
CA GLN A 190 12.18 9.74 -1.97
C GLN A 190 13.45 9.64 -2.81
N ILE A 191 14.48 10.40 -2.50
CA ILE A 191 15.78 10.33 -3.19
C ILE A 191 16.36 8.91 -3.05
N LYS A 192 16.44 8.39 -1.82
CA LYS A 192 16.96 7.04 -1.56
C LYS A 192 16.19 5.95 -2.31
N GLN A 193 14.86 6.08 -2.37
CA GLN A 193 14.02 5.13 -3.10
C GLN A 193 14.28 5.16 -4.61
N ASN A 194 14.40 6.35 -5.19
CA ASN A 194 14.69 6.48 -6.63
C ASN A 194 16.09 5.95 -6.97
N GLU A 195 17.07 6.15 -6.09
CA GLU A 195 18.42 5.57 -6.24
C GLU A 195 18.34 4.04 -6.21
N LEU A 196 17.62 3.45 -5.26
CA LEU A 196 17.43 2.00 -5.18
C LEU A 196 16.80 1.45 -6.46
N TYR A 197 15.70 2.05 -6.94
CA TYR A 197 15.02 1.59 -8.15
C TYR A 197 15.88 1.70 -9.41
N SER A 198 16.83 2.63 -9.46
CA SER A 198 17.77 2.73 -10.58
C SER A 198 18.79 1.58 -10.65
N THR A 199 18.91 0.79 -9.58
CA THR A 199 19.86 -0.34 -9.46
C THR A 199 19.19 -1.72 -9.64
N LEU A 200 17.86 -1.78 -9.70
CA LEU A 200 17.06 -3.01 -9.90
C LEU A 200 16.66 -3.18 -11.36
#